data_485e3b1b7036e3779a23bdf71a2fe2f3
#
_entry.id   485e3b1b7036e3779a23bdf71a2fe2f3
#
_cell.length_a   1.000
_cell.length_b   1.000
_cell.length_c   1.000
_cell.angle_alpha   90.00
_cell.angle_beta   90.00
_cell.angle_gamma   90.00
#
_symmetry.space_group_name_H-M   'P 1'
#
loop_
_entity.id
_entity.type
_entity.pdbx_description
1 polymer ?
#
loop_
_entity_poly.entity_id
_entity_poly.type
_entity_poly.pdbx_seq_one_letter_code
_entity_poly.pdbx_strand_id
1 'polypeptide(L)'
;MKAPFAPKPDSALLVLAHGSSVNATSSIPTREQTERLRASGLFGDVACGFWKEEPGLRAALDSLTLPEVFIVPNFTVEGYFVRNVIPKELDLTGPVTRRDSGQVLRLCLPVGGHPRMTEVLLHRAREVAPDVEFSQAALLVLGHGTPLDTRSSEAVEAQVADIRARGMFAEVHGAFMETPPKIEDWREITACRDPTPAAPLGKTRHPARPRARDGAALRSYADARPPANTAAKLVRFRAA
;
A
#
# COMPACT_ATOMS: atom_id res chain seq x y z
N MET A 1 3.32 -1.21 25.94
CA MET A 1 2.39 -2.13 25.24
C MET A 1 3.19 -3.31 24.74
N LYS A 2 2.83 -4.57 25.10
CA LYS A 2 3.45 -5.76 24.48
C LYS A 2 3.14 -5.76 22.98
N ALA A 3 4.15 -6.00 22.14
CA ALA A 3 3.94 -6.21 20.72
C ALA A 3 2.90 -7.33 20.51
N PRO A 4 1.91 -7.15 19.62
CA PRO A 4 0.85 -8.14 19.38
C PRO A 4 1.37 -9.45 18.74
N PHE A 5 2.67 -9.50 18.42
CA PHE A 5 3.33 -10.65 17.79
C PHE A 5 4.56 -11.08 18.58
N ALA A 6 4.82 -12.38 18.60
CA ALA A 6 6.04 -12.93 19.18
C ALA A 6 7.26 -12.50 18.34
N PRO A 7 8.32 -11.98 18.97
CA PRO A 7 9.56 -11.68 18.26
C PRO A 7 10.19 -12.94 17.63
N LYS A 8 10.87 -12.74 16.51
CA LYS A 8 11.62 -13.76 15.76
C LYS A 8 13.10 -13.35 15.66
N PRO A 9 13.87 -13.40 16.76
CA PRO A 9 15.26 -12.89 16.78
C PRO A 9 16.19 -13.68 15.85
N ASP A 10 15.86 -14.93 15.55
CA ASP A 10 16.67 -15.80 14.68
C ASP A 10 16.21 -15.74 13.21
N SER A 11 15.32 -14.83 12.88
CA SER A 11 14.80 -14.63 11.52
C SER A 11 15.01 -13.19 11.07
N ALA A 12 15.23 -13.01 9.77
CA ALA A 12 15.30 -11.70 9.12
C ALA A 12 14.01 -11.38 8.36
N LEU A 13 13.76 -10.08 8.16
CA LEU A 13 12.69 -9.56 7.33
C LEU A 13 13.26 -8.78 6.15
N LEU A 14 12.91 -9.18 4.94
CA LEU A 14 13.22 -8.46 3.71
C LEU A 14 11.95 -7.83 3.13
N VAL A 15 11.89 -6.50 3.10
CA VAL A 15 10.79 -5.74 2.51
C VAL A 15 11.16 -5.39 1.08
N LEU A 16 10.37 -5.83 0.10
CA LEU A 16 10.63 -5.58 -1.32
C LEU A 16 9.64 -4.58 -1.90
N ALA A 17 10.15 -3.61 -2.66
CA ALA A 17 9.33 -2.63 -3.35
C ALA A 17 9.84 -2.35 -4.77
N HIS A 18 9.05 -1.62 -5.56
CA HIS A 18 9.42 -1.34 -6.94
C HIS A 18 10.57 -0.32 -7.05
N GLY A 19 10.54 0.73 -6.22
CA GLY A 19 11.43 1.87 -6.41
C GLY A 19 11.11 2.64 -7.70
N SER A 20 11.96 3.59 -8.08
CA SER A 20 11.81 4.36 -9.32
C SER A 20 13.15 4.90 -9.80
N SER A 21 13.46 4.70 -11.08
CA SER A 21 14.64 5.30 -11.71
C SER A 21 14.50 6.81 -12.01
N VAL A 22 13.28 7.35 -11.90
CA VAL A 22 12.99 8.76 -12.26
C VAL A 22 12.51 9.59 -11.06
N ASN A 23 12.13 8.96 -9.95
CA ASN A 23 11.66 9.65 -8.76
C ASN A 23 12.39 9.16 -7.52
N ALA A 24 13.43 9.88 -7.12
CA ALA A 24 14.28 9.55 -5.98
C ALA A 24 13.54 9.50 -4.62
N THR A 25 12.30 9.98 -4.55
CA THR A 25 11.50 9.96 -3.30
C THR A 25 10.58 8.74 -3.20
N SER A 26 10.52 7.90 -4.24
CA SER A 26 9.55 6.79 -4.29
C SER A 26 9.84 5.70 -3.26
N SER A 27 11.09 5.47 -2.92
CA SER A 27 11.54 4.48 -1.93
C SER A 27 11.45 4.97 -0.48
N ILE A 28 11.36 6.28 -0.25
CA ILE A 28 11.39 6.89 1.11
C ILE A 28 10.38 6.22 2.06
N PRO A 29 9.09 6.05 1.71
CA PRO A 29 8.13 5.43 2.62
C PRO A 29 8.49 3.99 3.01
N THR A 30 9.04 3.21 2.05
CA THR A 30 9.46 1.83 2.33
C THR A 30 10.69 1.81 3.23
N ARG A 31 11.65 2.70 3.02
CA ARG A 31 12.84 2.83 3.87
C ARG A 31 12.46 3.22 5.30
N GLU A 32 11.64 4.25 5.47
CA GLU A 32 11.15 4.68 6.78
C GLU A 32 10.41 3.55 7.50
N GLN A 33 9.59 2.79 6.78
CA GLN A 33 8.88 1.65 7.37
C GLN A 33 9.84 0.53 7.76
N THR A 34 10.87 0.28 6.96
CA THR A 34 11.94 -0.68 7.27
C THR A 34 12.67 -0.29 8.56
N GLU A 35 13.01 0.97 8.73
CA GLU A 35 13.64 1.46 9.97
C GLU A 35 12.72 1.30 11.20
N ARG A 36 11.42 1.57 11.06
CA ARG A 36 10.45 1.33 12.15
C ARG A 36 10.34 -0.15 12.50
N LEU A 37 10.35 -1.04 11.50
CA LEU A 37 10.34 -2.48 11.71
C LEU A 37 11.62 -2.95 12.40
N ARG A 38 12.78 -2.43 12.02
CA ARG A 38 14.07 -2.72 12.67
C ARG A 38 14.04 -2.24 14.13
N ALA A 39 13.59 -1.02 14.38
CA ALA A 39 13.49 -0.47 15.73
C ALA A 39 12.47 -1.22 16.63
N SER A 40 11.52 -1.94 16.04
CA SER A 40 10.53 -2.73 16.80
C SER A 40 11.14 -3.96 17.49
N GLY A 41 12.30 -4.45 17.05
CA GLY A 41 12.93 -5.67 17.57
C GLY A 41 12.13 -6.96 17.31
N LEU A 42 11.18 -6.93 16.36
CA LEU A 42 10.38 -8.11 16.03
C LEU A 42 11.16 -9.17 15.24
N PHE A 43 12.18 -8.76 14.51
CA PHE A 43 13.09 -9.61 13.75
C PHE A 43 14.53 -9.34 14.18
N GLY A 44 15.40 -10.32 14.04
CA GLY A 44 16.81 -10.16 14.36
C GLY A 44 17.55 -9.23 13.39
N ASP A 45 17.10 -9.18 12.14
CA ASP A 45 17.55 -8.20 11.14
C ASP A 45 16.40 -7.80 10.20
N VAL A 46 16.47 -6.59 9.63
CA VAL A 46 15.46 -6.07 8.70
C VAL A 46 16.14 -5.29 7.60
N ALA A 47 15.89 -5.64 6.34
CA ALA A 47 16.37 -4.94 5.17
C ALA A 47 15.23 -4.58 4.21
N CYS A 48 15.49 -3.65 3.27
CA CYS A 48 14.62 -3.43 2.12
C CYS A 48 15.41 -3.49 0.82
N GLY A 49 14.75 -3.96 -0.24
CA GLY A 49 15.31 -4.05 -1.59
C GLY A 49 14.33 -3.50 -2.63
N PHE A 50 14.88 -2.97 -3.72
CA PHE A 50 14.10 -2.30 -4.76
C PHE A 50 14.44 -2.86 -6.14
N TRP A 51 13.43 -2.85 -7.05
CA TRP A 51 13.65 -3.25 -8.43
C TRP A 51 14.37 -2.17 -9.26
N LYS A 52 14.09 -0.90 -8.98
CA LYS A 52 14.57 0.25 -9.77
C LYS A 52 15.48 1.21 -9.00
N GLU A 53 15.90 0.85 -7.79
CA GLU A 53 16.80 1.63 -6.95
C GLU A 53 17.72 0.71 -6.15
N GLU A 54 18.80 1.25 -5.62
CA GLU A 54 19.66 0.54 -4.67
C GLU A 54 19.13 0.64 -3.22
N PRO A 55 19.33 -0.41 -2.39
CA PRO A 55 19.90 -1.69 -2.79
C PRO A 55 18.93 -2.50 -3.67
N GLY A 56 19.48 -3.16 -4.69
CA GLY A 56 18.70 -4.06 -5.55
C GLY A 56 18.17 -5.29 -4.79
N LEU A 57 17.18 -6.00 -5.37
CA LEU A 57 16.51 -7.12 -4.71
C LEU A 57 17.50 -8.18 -4.21
N ARG A 58 18.45 -8.59 -5.07
CA ARG A 58 19.47 -9.60 -4.77
C ARG A 58 20.42 -9.11 -3.68
N ALA A 59 20.98 -7.91 -3.84
CA ALA A 59 21.92 -7.33 -2.90
C ALA A 59 21.30 -7.18 -1.49
N ALA A 60 20.03 -6.80 -1.43
CA ALA A 60 19.31 -6.70 -0.17
C ALA A 60 19.08 -8.07 0.49
N LEU A 61 18.80 -9.13 -0.29
CA LEU A 61 18.68 -10.49 0.24
C LEU A 61 20.04 -11.00 0.76
N ASP A 62 21.10 -10.80 -0.01
CA ASP A 62 22.42 -11.32 0.33
C ASP A 62 23.08 -10.60 1.52
N SER A 63 22.58 -9.42 1.89
CA SER A 63 22.97 -8.74 3.15
C SER A 63 22.43 -9.41 4.41
N LEU A 64 21.41 -10.28 4.30
CA LEU A 64 20.76 -10.94 5.41
C LEU A 64 21.35 -12.35 5.63
N THR A 65 22.01 -12.56 6.76
CA THR A 65 22.76 -13.80 7.07
C THR A 65 22.03 -14.75 8.02
N LEU A 66 20.90 -14.33 8.60
CA LEU A 66 20.14 -15.17 9.52
C LEU A 66 19.56 -16.41 8.81
N PRO A 67 19.37 -17.53 9.53
CA PRO A 67 19.00 -18.81 8.93
C PRO A 67 17.62 -18.83 8.28
N GLU A 68 16.74 -17.90 8.63
CA GLU A 68 15.41 -17.77 8.03
C GLU A 68 15.15 -16.32 7.60
N VAL A 69 14.67 -16.12 6.38
CA VAL A 69 14.32 -14.80 5.83
C VAL A 69 12.87 -14.79 5.38
N PHE A 70 12.07 -13.92 5.96
CA PHE A 70 10.72 -13.62 5.50
C PHE A 70 10.79 -12.51 4.44
N ILE A 71 10.40 -12.83 3.22
CA ILE A 71 10.38 -11.90 2.08
C ILE A 71 8.96 -11.36 1.94
N VAL A 72 8.78 -10.08 2.21
CA VAL A 72 7.48 -9.41 2.19
C VAL A 72 7.41 -8.42 1.02
N PRO A 73 6.66 -8.74 -0.04
CA PRO A 73 6.41 -7.81 -1.13
C PRO A 73 5.53 -6.64 -0.68
N ASN A 74 6.07 -5.42 -0.68
CA ASN A 74 5.32 -4.20 -0.40
C ASN A 74 4.57 -3.72 -1.65
N PHE A 75 3.63 -4.55 -2.10
CA PHE A 75 2.79 -4.34 -3.27
C PHE A 75 1.32 -4.45 -2.87
N THR A 76 0.45 -3.81 -3.65
CA THR A 76 -1.01 -3.82 -3.40
C THR A 76 -1.67 -5.12 -3.84
N VAL A 77 -1.08 -5.82 -4.82
CA VAL A 77 -1.65 -7.05 -5.39
C VAL A 77 -0.57 -8.07 -5.73
N GLU A 78 -0.97 -9.32 -5.83
CA GLU A 78 -0.14 -10.42 -6.31
C GLU A 78 -0.11 -10.46 -7.85
N GLY A 79 0.41 -9.37 -8.45
CA GLY A 79 0.53 -9.22 -9.89
C GLY A 79 1.79 -9.87 -10.47
N TYR A 80 2.06 -9.60 -11.75
CA TYR A 80 3.20 -10.16 -12.51
C TYR A 80 4.54 -10.00 -11.77
N PHE A 81 4.76 -8.85 -11.15
CA PHE A 81 6.01 -8.58 -10.44
C PHE A 81 6.24 -9.55 -9.28
N VAL A 82 5.23 -9.76 -8.44
CA VAL A 82 5.31 -10.64 -7.27
C VAL A 82 5.41 -12.10 -7.68
N ARG A 83 4.69 -12.51 -8.74
CA ARG A 83 4.63 -13.91 -9.19
C ARG A 83 5.81 -14.35 -10.05
N ASN A 84 6.41 -13.41 -10.80
CA ASN A 84 7.43 -13.76 -11.80
C ASN A 84 8.77 -13.07 -11.54
N VAL A 85 8.78 -11.76 -11.30
CA VAL A 85 10.04 -11.01 -11.17
C VAL A 85 10.73 -11.35 -9.87
N ILE A 86 10.07 -11.24 -8.73
CA ILE A 86 10.66 -11.54 -7.42
C ILE A 86 11.20 -12.98 -7.37
N PRO A 87 10.42 -14.03 -7.72
CA PRO A 87 10.94 -15.38 -7.70
C PRO A 87 12.17 -15.57 -8.60
N LYS A 88 12.14 -15.02 -9.82
CA LYS A 88 13.26 -15.12 -10.76
C LYS A 88 14.52 -14.41 -10.27
N GLU A 89 14.38 -13.19 -9.75
CA GLU A 89 15.51 -12.38 -9.27
C GLU A 89 16.17 -12.96 -8.01
N LEU A 90 15.40 -13.67 -7.19
CA LEU A 90 15.85 -14.23 -5.91
C LEU A 90 16.05 -15.76 -5.96
N ASP A 91 15.94 -16.40 -7.13
CA ASP A 91 16.01 -17.86 -7.34
C ASP A 91 15.07 -18.63 -6.41
N LEU A 92 13.83 -18.13 -6.26
CA LEU A 92 12.84 -18.79 -5.43
C LEU A 92 12.17 -19.95 -6.20
N THR A 93 12.11 -21.11 -5.59
CA THR A 93 11.47 -22.31 -6.17
C THR A 93 10.01 -22.48 -5.74
N GLY A 94 9.52 -21.62 -4.85
CA GLY A 94 8.16 -21.64 -4.34
C GLY A 94 7.98 -20.73 -3.13
N PRO A 95 6.87 -20.86 -2.39
CA PRO A 95 6.63 -20.08 -1.18
C PRO A 95 7.70 -20.30 -0.09
N VAL A 96 8.34 -21.46 -0.11
CA VAL A 96 9.48 -21.79 0.76
C VAL A 96 10.60 -22.33 -0.12
N THR A 97 11.74 -21.64 -0.09
CA THR A 97 12.96 -22.04 -0.81
C THR A 97 14.08 -22.31 0.20
N ARG A 98 14.78 -23.41 0.05
CA ARG A 98 15.98 -23.73 0.82
C ARG A 98 17.20 -23.52 -0.05
N ARG A 99 18.13 -22.66 0.40
CA ARG A 99 19.41 -22.43 -0.25
C ARG A 99 20.43 -23.54 0.14
N ASP A 100 21.44 -23.74 -0.68
CA ASP A 100 22.54 -24.69 -0.40
C ASP A 100 23.28 -24.33 0.90
N SER A 101 23.28 -23.05 1.30
CA SER A 101 23.81 -22.57 2.56
C SER A 101 23.00 -23.04 3.80
N GLY A 102 21.85 -23.69 3.59
CA GLY A 102 20.91 -24.05 4.64
C GLY A 102 19.89 -22.94 4.98
N GLN A 103 20.07 -21.72 4.47
CA GLN A 103 19.14 -20.61 4.69
C GLN A 103 17.75 -20.91 4.09
N VAL A 104 16.71 -20.61 4.83
CA VAL A 104 15.31 -20.79 4.42
C VAL A 104 14.70 -19.45 4.04
N LEU A 105 14.26 -19.31 2.80
CA LEU A 105 13.56 -18.14 2.29
C LEU A 105 12.06 -18.40 2.26
N ARG A 106 11.26 -17.49 2.84
CA ARG A 106 9.79 -17.57 2.85
C ARG A 106 9.19 -16.36 2.10
N LEU A 107 8.69 -16.60 0.91
CA LEU A 107 7.96 -15.59 0.16
C LEU A 107 6.55 -15.46 0.76
N CYS A 108 6.29 -14.31 1.34
CA CYS A 108 4.97 -13.97 1.88
C CYS A 108 4.04 -13.42 0.78
N LEU A 109 2.75 -13.41 1.05
CA LEU A 109 1.79 -12.67 0.22
C LEU A 109 2.06 -11.16 0.29
N PRO A 110 1.73 -10.40 -0.77
CA PRO A 110 1.91 -8.96 -0.77
C PRO A 110 1.01 -8.28 0.28
N VAL A 111 1.52 -7.19 0.86
CA VAL A 111 0.84 -6.49 1.97
C VAL A 111 -0.56 -5.99 1.61
N GLY A 112 -0.79 -5.59 0.37
CA GLY A 112 -2.09 -5.05 -0.07
C GLY A 112 -3.23 -6.06 -0.07
N GLY A 113 -2.93 -7.36 -0.22
CA GLY A 113 -3.90 -8.44 -0.10
C GLY A 113 -4.16 -8.91 1.33
N HIS A 114 -3.48 -8.35 2.34
CA HIS A 114 -3.65 -8.77 3.71
C HIS A 114 -5.00 -8.30 4.28
N PRO A 115 -5.76 -9.15 5.02
CA PRO A 115 -7.07 -8.78 5.58
C PRO A 115 -7.06 -7.51 6.45
N ARG A 116 -5.94 -7.23 7.14
CA ARG A 116 -5.78 -6.01 7.94
C ARG A 116 -5.57 -4.73 7.11
N MET A 117 -5.51 -4.81 5.79
CA MET A 117 -5.42 -3.61 4.94
C MET A 117 -6.67 -2.73 5.11
N THR A 118 -7.83 -3.32 5.31
CA THR A 118 -9.06 -2.60 5.64
C THR A 118 -8.89 -1.68 6.86
N GLU A 119 -8.23 -2.16 7.93
CA GLU A 119 -7.95 -1.34 9.11
C GLU A 119 -7.02 -0.16 8.78
N VAL A 120 -6.03 -0.38 7.92
CA VAL A 120 -5.13 0.68 7.45
C VAL A 120 -5.91 1.74 6.67
N LEU A 121 -6.81 1.33 5.77
CA LEU A 121 -7.65 2.25 4.99
C LEU A 121 -8.57 3.07 5.89
N LEU A 122 -9.22 2.44 6.87
CA LEU A 122 -10.10 3.11 7.84
C LEU A 122 -9.32 4.09 8.73
N HIS A 123 -8.14 3.68 9.20
CA HIS A 123 -7.26 4.56 9.97
C HIS A 123 -6.85 5.79 9.15
N ARG A 124 -6.47 5.60 7.89
CA ARG A 124 -6.12 6.70 6.98
C ARG A 124 -7.32 7.61 6.69
N ALA A 125 -8.52 7.05 6.53
CA ALA A 125 -9.72 7.86 6.38
C ALA A 125 -9.95 8.78 7.60
N ARG A 126 -9.76 8.26 8.81
CA ARG A 126 -9.89 9.03 10.05
C ARG A 126 -8.80 10.11 10.19
N GLU A 127 -7.56 9.79 9.84
CA GLU A 127 -6.47 10.78 9.86
C GLU A 127 -6.67 11.96 8.89
N VAL A 128 -7.25 11.67 7.70
CA VAL A 128 -7.50 12.69 6.68
C VAL A 128 -8.67 13.58 7.04
N ALA A 129 -9.67 13.02 7.70
CA ALA A 129 -10.92 13.69 8.00
C ALA A 129 -11.37 13.39 9.45
N PRO A 130 -10.62 13.89 10.45
CA PRO A 130 -10.87 13.57 11.87
C PRO A 130 -12.23 14.05 12.36
N ASP A 131 -12.74 15.15 11.78
CA ASP A 131 -13.99 15.80 12.17
C ASP A 131 -15.19 15.37 11.33
N VAL A 132 -15.01 14.37 10.44
CA VAL A 132 -16.11 13.89 9.59
C VAL A 132 -16.85 12.77 10.28
N GLU A 133 -18.18 12.92 10.35
CA GLU A 133 -19.07 11.82 10.71
C GLU A 133 -19.17 10.84 9.54
N PHE A 134 -18.63 9.63 9.71
CA PHE A 134 -18.52 8.65 8.64
C PHE A 134 -19.89 8.17 8.14
N SER A 135 -20.89 8.10 9.02
CA SER A 135 -22.27 7.74 8.65
C SER A 135 -22.92 8.71 7.66
N GLN A 136 -22.34 9.92 7.52
CA GLN A 136 -22.77 10.96 6.58
C GLN A 136 -21.76 11.18 5.44
N ALA A 137 -20.88 10.23 5.21
CA ALA A 137 -19.82 10.36 4.22
C ALA A 137 -19.77 9.15 3.28
N ALA A 138 -19.32 9.39 2.06
CA ALA A 138 -18.91 8.34 1.14
C ALA A 138 -17.39 8.14 1.21
N LEU A 139 -16.94 6.90 1.24
CA LEU A 139 -15.55 6.53 1.13
C LEU A 139 -15.27 6.02 -0.29
N LEU A 140 -14.32 6.64 -0.98
CA LEU A 140 -13.76 6.12 -2.22
C LEU A 140 -12.42 5.44 -1.94
N VAL A 141 -12.34 4.14 -2.16
CA VAL A 141 -11.11 3.35 -2.09
C VAL A 141 -10.46 3.36 -3.46
N LEU A 142 -9.26 3.96 -3.54
CA LEU A 142 -8.59 4.20 -4.81
C LEU A 142 -7.56 3.11 -5.11
N GLY A 143 -7.67 2.51 -6.29
CA GLY A 143 -6.68 1.63 -6.86
C GLY A 143 -6.03 2.19 -8.12
N HIS A 144 -4.91 1.58 -8.54
CA HIS A 144 -4.31 1.92 -9.82
C HIS A 144 -5.27 1.52 -10.96
N GLY A 145 -5.77 0.30 -10.92
CA GLY A 145 -6.50 -0.31 -12.02
C GLY A 145 -5.57 -0.52 -13.23
N THR A 146 -5.68 -1.62 -13.89
CA THR A 146 -4.97 -1.85 -15.16
C THR A 146 -5.81 -2.74 -16.05
N PRO A 147 -5.91 -2.44 -17.35
CA PRO A 147 -6.62 -3.30 -18.29
C PRO A 147 -5.90 -4.64 -18.53
N LEU A 148 -4.63 -4.75 -18.08
CA LEU A 148 -3.81 -5.93 -18.29
C LEU A 148 -4.06 -7.04 -17.26
N ASP A 149 -4.59 -6.70 -16.08
CA ASP A 149 -4.77 -7.64 -14.96
C ASP A 149 -5.88 -7.20 -14.00
N THR A 150 -6.99 -7.92 -14.00
CA THR A 150 -8.17 -7.60 -13.17
C THR A 150 -7.92 -7.73 -11.67
N ARG A 151 -6.91 -8.48 -11.24
CA ARG A 151 -6.60 -8.68 -9.81
C ARG A 151 -6.32 -7.38 -9.06
N SER A 152 -5.84 -6.35 -9.79
CA SER A 152 -5.65 -5.01 -9.21
C SER A 152 -6.97 -4.38 -8.77
N SER A 153 -8.01 -4.49 -9.58
CA SER A 153 -9.35 -4.02 -9.24
C SER A 153 -10.05 -4.94 -8.23
N GLU A 154 -9.93 -6.26 -8.40
CA GLU A 154 -10.50 -7.25 -7.49
C GLU A 154 -10.02 -7.07 -6.04
N ALA A 155 -8.74 -6.77 -5.84
CA ALA A 155 -8.19 -6.50 -4.52
C ALA A 155 -8.80 -5.23 -3.88
N VAL A 156 -9.06 -4.20 -4.66
CA VAL A 156 -9.74 -2.98 -4.18
C VAL A 156 -11.21 -3.28 -3.87
N GLU A 157 -11.91 -3.98 -4.76
CA GLU A 157 -13.31 -4.35 -4.55
C GLU A 157 -13.50 -5.25 -3.32
N ALA A 158 -12.56 -6.14 -3.03
CA ALA A 158 -12.58 -6.93 -1.80
C ALA A 158 -12.48 -6.04 -0.55
N GLN A 159 -11.63 -5.02 -0.55
CA GLN A 159 -11.54 -4.04 0.54
C GLN A 159 -12.83 -3.20 0.64
N VAL A 160 -13.39 -2.78 -0.50
CA VAL A 160 -14.67 -2.07 -0.56
C VAL A 160 -15.80 -2.90 0.06
N ALA A 161 -15.87 -4.18 -0.29
CA ALA A 161 -16.88 -5.09 0.25
C ALA A 161 -16.76 -5.25 1.77
N ASP A 162 -15.53 -5.44 2.28
CA ASP A 162 -15.27 -5.56 3.71
C ASP A 162 -15.64 -4.26 4.47
N ILE A 163 -15.24 -3.09 3.96
CA ILE A 163 -15.58 -1.80 4.57
C ILE A 163 -17.10 -1.56 4.54
N ARG A 164 -17.75 -1.88 3.42
CA ARG A 164 -19.21 -1.75 3.26
C ARG A 164 -19.96 -2.63 4.26
N ALA A 165 -19.50 -3.86 4.46
CA ALA A 165 -20.11 -4.78 5.43
C ALA A 165 -20.05 -4.28 6.88
N ARG A 166 -19.13 -3.37 7.21
CA ARG A 166 -19.03 -2.76 8.54
C ARG A 166 -20.07 -1.65 8.80
N GLY A 167 -20.76 -1.17 7.78
CA GLY A 167 -21.83 -0.19 7.91
C GLY A 167 -21.41 1.17 8.49
N MET A 168 -20.12 1.53 8.38
CA MET A 168 -19.58 2.75 9.00
C MET A 168 -19.80 4.01 8.13
N PHE A 169 -19.97 3.85 6.83
CA PHE A 169 -20.11 4.94 5.86
C PHE A 169 -21.48 4.90 5.21
N ALA A 170 -21.97 6.07 4.78
CA ALA A 170 -23.20 6.15 3.99
C ALA A 170 -23.04 5.42 2.65
N GLU A 171 -21.88 5.57 2.02
CA GLU A 171 -21.53 4.88 0.77
C GLU A 171 -20.05 4.45 0.81
N VAL A 172 -19.73 3.33 0.13
CA VAL A 172 -18.35 2.88 -0.08
C VAL A 172 -18.21 2.39 -1.51
N HIS A 173 -17.25 2.93 -2.25
CA HIS A 173 -17.02 2.60 -3.66
C HIS A 173 -15.54 2.41 -3.96
N GLY A 174 -15.23 1.54 -4.94
CA GLY A 174 -13.94 1.49 -5.60
C GLY A 174 -13.85 2.54 -6.70
N ALA A 175 -12.66 3.09 -6.90
CA ALA A 175 -12.38 3.93 -8.06
C ALA A 175 -10.91 3.75 -8.50
N PHE A 176 -10.64 3.93 -9.78
CA PHE A 176 -9.35 3.58 -10.36
C PHE A 176 -8.76 4.72 -11.18
N MET A 177 -7.44 4.66 -11.42
CA MET A 177 -6.74 5.65 -12.24
C MET A 177 -6.84 5.31 -13.74
N GLU A 178 -6.75 4.03 -14.10
CA GLU A 178 -6.66 3.61 -15.50
C GLU A 178 -7.89 2.87 -16.03
N THR A 179 -8.70 2.28 -15.13
CA THR A 179 -9.91 1.52 -15.51
C THR A 179 -11.17 2.09 -14.88
N PRO A 180 -12.35 1.90 -15.47
CA PRO A 180 -13.62 2.30 -14.86
C PRO A 180 -13.95 1.49 -13.58
N PRO A 181 -14.68 2.11 -12.62
CA PRO A 181 -15.03 3.52 -12.57
C PRO A 181 -13.81 4.39 -12.25
N LYS A 182 -13.59 5.45 -13.04
CA LYS A 182 -12.41 6.29 -12.88
C LYS A 182 -12.58 7.28 -11.73
N ILE A 183 -11.46 7.61 -11.06
CA ILE A 183 -11.47 8.59 -9.96
C ILE A 183 -11.94 9.98 -10.42
N GLU A 184 -11.68 10.36 -11.67
CA GLU A 184 -12.12 11.64 -12.24
C GLU A 184 -13.65 11.74 -12.32
N ASP A 185 -14.34 10.60 -12.45
CA ASP A 185 -15.81 10.49 -12.55
C ASP A 185 -16.47 10.37 -11.17
N TRP A 186 -15.78 10.72 -10.08
CA TRP A 186 -16.24 10.50 -8.71
C TRP A 186 -17.65 11.07 -8.43
N ARG A 187 -18.07 12.13 -9.15
CA ARG A 187 -19.42 12.73 -9.03
C ARG A 187 -20.52 11.83 -9.57
N GLU A 188 -20.17 10.90 -10.45
CA GLU A 188 -21.09 9.90 -10.99
C GLU A 188 -21.11 8.64 -10.12
N ILE A 189 -20.01 8.37 -9.42
CA ILE A 189 -19.84 7.21 -8.55
C ILE A 189 -20.62 7.37 -7.24
N THR A 190 -20.70 8.59 -6.69
CA THR A 190 -21.35 8.85 -5.40
C THR A 190 -22.29 10.04 -5.45
N ALA A 191 -23.33 10.02 -4.63
CA ALA A 191 -24.25 11.16 -4.43
C ALA A 191 -23.62 12.32 -3.65
N CYS A 192 -22.50 12.10 -2.96
CA CYS A 192 -21.77 13.14 -2.24
C CYS A 192 -21.25 14.24 -3.16
N ARG A 193 -21.27 15.50 -2.69
CA ARG A 193 -20.91 16.68 -3.49
C ARG A 193 -19.73 17.48 -2.95
N ASP A 194 -19.27 17.20 -1.73
CA ASP A 194 -18.20 17.95 -1.07
C ASP A 194 -16.95 17.06 -0.87
N PRO A 195 -15.93 17.17 -1.73
CA PRO A 195 -14.77 16.30 -1.68
C PRO A 195 -13.80 16.73 -0.58
N THR A 196 -13.44 15.79 0.30
CA THR A 196 -12.28 15.94 1.19
C THR A 196 -11.02 15.43 0.48
N PRO A 197 -9.86 16.08 0.63
CA PRO A 197 -8.62 15.66 -0.02
C PRO A 197 -8.26 14.20 0.25
N ALA A 198 -7.82 13.49 -0.77
CA ALA A 198 -7.31 12.13 -0.64
C ALA A 198 -5.98 12.10 0.12
N ALA A 199 -5.79 11.13 1.01
CA ALA A 199 -4.48 10.81 1.55
C ALA A 199 -3.97 9.50 0.96
N PRO A 200 -2.81 9.49 0.31
CA PRO A 200 -2.18 8.26 -0.15
C PRO A 200 -1.72 7.43 1.05
N LEU A 201 -1.81 6.11 0.93
CA LEU A 201 -1.15 5.20 1.86
C LEU A 201 0.37 5.45 1.79
N GLY A 202 0.99 5.77 2.94
CA GLY A 202 2.45 5.89 3.04
C GLY A 202 3.06 7.28 2.98
N LYS A 203 2.29 8.38 2.94
CA LYS A 203 2.86 9.72 3.15
C LYS A 203 2.71 10.15 4.60
N THR A 204 3.85 10.30 5.29
CA THR A 204 3.98 11.09 6.51
C THR A 204 3.63 12.56 6.21
N ARG A 205 3.04 13.25 7.17
CA ARG A 205 2.76 14.69 7.08
C ARG A 205 4.04 15.46 6.72
N HIS A 206 4.11 16.04 5.54
CA HIS A 206 4.91 17.25 5.35
C HIS A 206 4.13 18.43 5.92
N PRO A 207 4.78 19.40 6.58
CA PRO A 207 4.11 20.55 7.12
C PRO A 207 3.36 21.31 6.01
N ALA A 208 2.19 21.82 6.38
CA ALA A 208 1.20 22.39 5.51
C ALA A 208 1.77 23.37 4.47
N ARG A 209 1.55 23.07 3.20
CA ARG A 209 1.51 24.11 2.17
C ARG A 209 0.15 24.82 2.23
N PRO A 210 0.11 26.14 1.98
CA PRO A 210 -1.10 26.92 2.10
C PRO A 210 -2.19 26.44 1.13
N ARG A 211 -3.43 26.49 1.60
CA ARG A 211 -4.64 26.10 0.88
C ARG A 211 -4.73 26.82 -0.46
N ALA A 212 -4.59 26.10 -1.57
CA ALA A 212 -5.08 26.55 -2.86
C ALA A 212 -6.56 26.13 -2.97
N ARG A 213 -7.41 27.12 -3.28
CA ARG A 213 -8.83 26.96 -3.51
C ARG A 213 -9.08 26.19 -4.80
N ASP A 214 -10.06 25.30 -4.77
CA ASP A 214 -10.88 24.81 -5.86
C ASP A 214 -10.22 24.16 -7.10
N GLY A 215 -10.47 22.87 -7.31
CA GLY A 215 -10.27 22.16 -8.58
C GLY A 215 -8.84 21.80 -8.96
N ALA A 216 -7.83 22.55 -8.53
CA ALA A 216 -6.42 22.30 -8.84
C ALA A 216 -5.84 21.06 -8.10
N ALA A 217 -6.36 20.73 -6.92
CA ALA A 217 -5.88 19.59 -6.13
C ALA A 217 -6.15 18.24 -6.80
N LEU A 218 -7.21 18.15 -7.61
CA LEU A 218 -7.55 16.93 -8.37
C LEU A 218 -6.69 16.81 -9.65
N ARG A 219 -6.36 17.93 -10.31
CA ARG A 219 -5.52 17.93 -11.50
C ARG A 219 -4.05 17.63 -11.18
N SER A 220 -3.52 18.14 -10.07
CA SER A 220 -2.13 17.84 -9.66
C SER A 220 -1.92 16.37 -9.27
N TYR A 221 -3.00 15.64 -8.98
CA TYR A 221 -2.94 14.21 -8.70
C TYR A 221 -2.93 13.36 -9.99
N ALA A 222 -3.54 13.86 -11.06
CA ALA A 222 -3.50 13.24 -12.39
C ALA A 222 -2.13 13.43 -13.07
N ASP A 223 -1.47 14.58 -12.84
CA ASP A 223 -0.16 14.90 -13.43
C ASP A 223 1.04 14.32 -12.66
N ALA A 224 0.88 14.08 -11.36
CA ALA A 224 1.88 13.36 -10.55
C ALA A 224 1.54 11.87 -10.59
N ARG A 225 2.16 11.09 -11.50
CA ARG A 225 2.08 9.63 -11.46
C ARG A 225 2.50 9.16 -10.05
N PRO A 226 1.55 8.81 -9.17
CA PRO A 226 1.90 8.28 -7.86
C PRO A 226 2.47 6.88 -8.02
N PRO A 227 3.32 6.43 -7.10
CA PRO A 227 3.67 5.01 -7.01
C PRO A 227 2.35 4.21 -6.87
N ALA A 228 2.36 2.97 -7.39
CA ALA A 228 1.22 2.05 -7.42
C ALA A 228 0.76 1.68 -6.00
N ASN A 229 0.05 2.57 -5.34
CA ASN A 229 -0.46 2.38 -3.99
C ASN A 229 -1.97 2.61 -3.97
N THR A 230 -2.67 1.76 -3.23
CA THR A 230 -4.07 1.97 -2.89
C THR A 230 -4.19 3.18 -1.97
N ALA A 231 -5.10 4.09 -2.25
CA ALA A 231 -5.38 5.26 -1.44
C ALA A 231 -6.87 5.30 -1.08
N ALA A 232 -7.23 6.03 -0.03
CA ALA A 232 -8.62 6.29 0.33
C ALA A 232 -8.94 7.77 0.16
N LYS A 233 -10.08 8.07 -0.45
CA LYS A 233 -10.64 9.40 -0.56
C LYS A 233 -12.00 9.44 0.14
N LEU A 234 -12.14 10.39 1.05
CA LEU A 234 -13.40 10.64 1.71
C LEU A 234 -14.16 11.78 1.00
N VAL A 235 -15.46 11.61 0.83
CA VAL A 235 -16.36 12.60 0.22
C VAL A 235 -17.54 12.80 1.17
N ARG A 236 -17.84 14.05 1.52
CA ARG A 236 -18.94 14.39 2.44
C ARG A 236 -20.28 14.54 1.72
N PHE A 237 -21.34 14.12 2.37
CA PHE A 237 -22.69 14.59 2.04
C PHE A 237 -22.86 16.01 2.56
N ARG A 238 -23.36 16.90 1.70
CA ARG A 238 -23.88 18.19 2.15
C ARG A 238 -25.32 17.95 2.52
N ALA A 239 -25.70 18.19 3.76
CA ALA A 239 -27.12 18.27 4.12
C ALA A 239 -27.79 19.32 3.26
N ALA A 240 -28.91 18.96 2.62
CA ALA A 240 -29.73 19.87 1.83
C ALA A 240 -30.34 20.96 2.71
#